data_2ff3b13ce6ff3476a76287207d0b2758
#
_entry.id   2ff3b13ce6ff3476a76287207d0b2758
#
_cell.length_a   1.000
_cell.length_b   1.000
_cell.length_c   1.000
_cell.angle_alpha   90.00
_cell.angle_beta   90.00
_cell.angle_gamma   90.00
#
_symmetry.space_group_name_H-M   'P 1'
#
loop_
_entity.id
_entity.type
_entity.pdbx_description
1 polymer ?
#
loop_
_entity_poly.entity_id
_entity_poly.type
_entity_poly.pdbx_seq_one_letter_code
_entity_poly.pdbx_strand_id
1 'polypeptide(L)'
;TTNLSHWARDREAGKKVPLEKLVRKQTKDTAETFGLFDRGEIKSGMLADINVIDFKKLNVSHPKMIHDLPLGGKRLVQDATGYVATIKRGQIVSENGRATGSLPGNLIRGKQTCKVKSEISKVSLFDRTVRLILIKLAQMYWKFNKKTVKSTIVSSSS
;
A
#
# COMPACT_ATOMS: atom_id res chain seq x y z
N THR A 1 10.41 -0.70 -3.62
CA THR A 1 10.65 0.62 -2.98
C THR A 1 11.44 1.51 -3.91
N THR A 2 12.64 1.14 -4.36
CA THR A 2 13.54 1.95 -5.22
C THR A 2 12.86 2.52 -6.46
N ASN A 3 11.98 1.78 -7.12
CA ASN A 3 11.25 2.30 -8.27
C ASN A 3 10.41 3.54 -7.94
N LEU A 4 9.79 3.56 -6.77
CA LEU A 4 8.96 4.69 -6.33
C LEU A 4 9.82 5.84 -5.79
N SER A 5 10.83 5.56 -4.96
CA SER A 5 11.69 6.60 -4.39
C SER A 5 12.59 7.22 -5.47
N HIS A 6 13.43 6.42 -6.12
CA HIS A 6 14.42 6.93 -7.07
C HIS A 6 13.77 7.48 -8.35
N TRP A 7 13.00 6.66 -9.09
CA TRP A 7 12.53 7.05 -10.41
C TRP A 7 11.42 8.09 -10.42
N ALA A 8 10.57 8.16 -9.36
CA ALA A 8 9.51 9.15 -9.28
C ALA A 8 9.91 10.41 -8.50
N ARG A 9 10.80 10.29 -7.49
CA ARG A 9 11.09 11.39 -6.56
C ARG A 9 12.52 11.90 -6.68
N ASP A 10 13.53 11.04 -6.50
CA ASP A 10 14.90 11.44 -6.19
C ASP A 10 15.81 11.57 -7.41
N ARG A 11 15.39 11.07 -8.57
CA ARG A 11 16.20 11.12 -9.79
C ARG A 11 16.50 12.56 -10.21
N GLU A 12 17.78 12.87 -10.34
CA GLU A 12 18.26 14.19 -10.77
C GLU A 12 18.53 14.24 -12.29
N ALA A 13 19.04 13.15 -12.86
CA ALA A 13 19.37 13.09 -14.29
C ALA A 13 18.18 12.62 -15.14
N GLY A 14 17.75 13.42 -16.10
CA GLY A 14 16.66 13.13 -17.02
C GLY A 14 15.26 13.30 -16.43
N LYS A 15 14.23 12.94 -17.19
CA LYS A 15 12.83 13.08 -16.77
C LYS A 15 12.45 12.07 -15.67
N LYS A 16 11.78 12.52 -14.62
CA LYS A 16 11.15 11.65 -13.62
C LYS A 16 9.98 10.91 -14.25
N VAL A 17 9.77 9.67 -13.79
CA VAL A 17 8.62 8.88 -14.22
C VAL A 17 7.40 9.26 -13.37
N PRO A 18 6.22 9.52 -13.95
CA PRO A 18 5.01 9.78 -13.18
C PRO A 18 4.73 8.67 -12.18
N LEU A 19 4.42 9.04 -10.94
CA LEU A 19 4.20 8.10 -9.83
C LEU A 19 3.09 7.11 -10.16
N GLU A 20 2.00 7.59 -10.74
CA GLU A 20 0.83 6.79 -11.12
C GLU A 20 1.21 5.66 -12.10
N LYS A 21 2.10 5.97 -13.06
CA LYS A 21 2.59 4.98 -14.01
C LYS A 21 3.41 3.89 -13.34
N LEU A 22 4.27 4.26 -12.38
CA LEU A 22 5.07 3.29 -11.62
C LEU A 22 4.19 2.44 -10.70
N VAL A 23 3.24 3.04 -10.01
CA VAL A 23 2.28 2.32 -9.18
C VAL A 23 1.48 1.33 -10.01
N ARG A 24 0.88 1.77 -11.13
CA ARG A 24 0.14 0.89 -12.04
C ARG A 24 0.99 -0.29 -12.51
N LYS A 25 2.25 -0.02 -12.91
CA LYS A 25 3.16 -1.04 -13.39
C LYS A 25 3.49 -2.10 -12.33
N GLN A 26 3.61 -1.68 -11.05
CA GLN A 26 3.92 -2.59 -9.93
C GLN A 26 2.68 -3.28 -9.33
N THR A 27 1.48 -2.84 -9.66
CA THR A 27 0.23 -3.38 -9.13
C THR A 27 -0.60 -4.04 -10.22
N LYS A 28 -1.38 -3.29 -10.97
CA LYS A 28 -2.34 -3.79 -11.96
C LYS A 28 -1.65 -4.56 -13.09
N ASP A 29 -0.68 -3.95 -13.76
CA ASP A 29 -0.04 -4.55 -14.93
C ASP A 29 0.68 -5.87 -14.55
N THR A 30 1.34 -5.90 -13.38
CA THR A 30 1.97 -7.11 -12.85
C THR A 30 0.94 -8.17 -12.46
N ALA A 31 -0.15 -7.80 -11.78
CA ALA A 31 -1.21 -8.73 -11.39
C ALA A 31 -1.86 -9.36 -12.63
N GLU A 32 -2.17 -8.59 -13.65
CA GLU A 32 -2.74 -9.08 -14.92
C GLU A 32 -1.79 -10.04 -15.64
N THR A 33 -0.49 -9.73 -15.66
CA THR A 33 0.54 -10.60 -16.27
C THR A 33 0.57 -12.00 -15.62
N PHE A 34 0.36 -12.07 -14.30
CA PHE A 34 0.29 -13.34 -13.57
C PHE A 34 -1.11 -13.94 -13.49
N GLY A 35 -2.10 -13.39 -14.19
CA GLY A 35 -3.47 -13.89 -14.18
C GLY A 35 -4.22 -13.63 -12.86
N LEU A 36 -3.80 -12.66 -12.07
CA LEU A 36 -4.40 -12.29 -10.79
C LEU A 36 -5.39 -11.13 -10.96
N PHE A 37 -6.53 -11.39 -11.57
CA PHE A 37 -7.52 -10.35 -11.91
C PHE A 37 -8.42 -9.94 -10.74
N ASP A 38 -8.17 -10.46 -9.55
CA ASP A 38 -8.88 -10.15 -8.30
C ASP A 38 -8.18 -9.09 -7.45
N ARG A 39 -7.03 -8.56 -7.90
CA ARG A 39 -6.18 -7.61 -7.16
C ARG A 39 -5.44 -6.65 -8.08
N GLY A 40 -4.61 -5.74 -7.50
CA GLY A 40 -3.80 -4.78 -8.27
C GLY A 40 -4.50 -3.46 -8.55
N GLU A 41 -5.77 -3.32 -8.16
CA GLU A 41 -6.58 -2.10 -8.32
C GLU A 41 -7.46 -1.92 -7.08
N ILE A 42 -7.64 -0.68 -6.62
CA ILE A 42 -8.55 -0.35 -5.52
C ILE A 42 -9.94 -0.15 -6.11
N LYS A 43 -10.75 -1.20 -6.10
CA LYS A 43 -12.09 -1.22 -6.66
C LYS A 43 -12.99 -2.15 -5.84
N SER A 44 -14.29 -1.85 -5.78
CA SER A 44 -15.27 -2.71 -5.13
C SER A 44 -15.27 -4.13 -5.73
N GLY A 45 -15.22 -5.14 -4.87
CA GLY A 45 -15.14 -6.54 -5.25
C GLY A 45 -13.75 -7.10 -5.45
N MET A 46 -12.70 -6.27 -5.42
CA MET A 46 -11.30 -6.70 -5.45
C MET A 46 -10.81 -7.07 -4.05
N LEU A 47 -9.78 -7.91 -3.97
CA LEU A 47 -9.10 -8.21 -2.71
C LEU A 47 -8.38 -6.96 -2.19
N ALA A 48 -8.55 -6.69 -0.90
CA ALA A 48 -7.88 -5.59 -0.22
C ALA A 48 -6.43 -5.95 0.13
N ASP A 49 -5.58 -6.02 -0.89
CA ASP A 49 -4.12 -6.16 -0.78
C ASP A 49 -3.52 -4.75 -0.99
N ILE A 50 -3.23 -4.03 0.10
CA ILE A 50 -2.95 -2.60 0.07
C ILE A 50 -1.69 -2.28 0.88
N ASN A 51 -0.81 -1.45 0.34
CA ASN A 51 0.27 -0.80 1.09
C ASN A 51 -0.08 0.66 1.34
N VAL A 52 -0.01 1.09 2.60
CA VAL A 52 -0.08 2.49 3.00
C VAL A 52 1.33 3.01 3.14
N ILE A 53 1.69 4.01 2.33
CA ILE A 53 3.08 4.46 2.18
C ILE A 53 3.17 5.97 2.44
N ASP A 54 4.08 6.38 3.32
CA ASP A 54 4.54 7.76 3.38
C ASP A 54 5.59 7.98 2.30
N PHE A 55 5.16 8.55 1.17
CA PHE A 55 6.00 8.72 0.00
C PHE A 55 7.22 9.63 0.26
N LYS A 56 7.12 10.60 1.18
CA LYS A 56 8.23 11.49 1.52
C LYS A 56 9.34 10.75 2.28
N LYS A 57 8.95 9.83 3.18
CA LYS A 57 9.86 9.03 4.02
C LYS A 57 10.27 7.72 3.36
N LEU A 58 9.73 7.42 2.17
CA LEU A 58 10.01 6.17 1.49
C LEU A 58 11.48 6.10 1.09
N ASN A 59 12.21 5.17 1.66
CA ASN A 59 13.65 4.97 1.41
C ASN A 59 14.05 3.51 1.56
N VAL A 60 15.21 3.18 1.03
CA VAL A 60 15.82 1.84 1.11
C VAL A 60 17.19 1.99 1.75
N SER A 61 17.47 1.20 2.77
CA SER A 61 18.77 1.19 3.44
C SER A 61 19.85 0.55 2.55
N HIS A 62 21.12 0.74 2.90
CA HIS A 62 22.19 -0.04 2.29
C HIS A 62 22.04 -1.53 2.65
N PRO A 63 22.35 -2.47 1.72
CA PRO A 63 22.36 -3.88 2.02
C PRO A 63 23.33 -4.23 3.14
N LYS A 64 22.90 -5.11 4.05
CA LYS A 64 23.71 -5.62 5.17
C LYS A 64 23.88 -7.13 5.03
N MET A 65 25.08 -7.62 5.28
CA MET A 65 25.33 -9.04 5.42
C MET A 65 24.91 -9.50 6.79
N ILE A 66 24.03 -10.49 6.90
CA ILE A 66 23.64 -11.14 8.15
C ILE A 66 23.90 -12.64 8.06
N HIS A 67 24.18 -13.28 9.22
CA HIS A 67 24.50 -14.68 9.34
C HIS A 67 23.43 -15.39 10.16
N ASP A 68 22.20 -15.46 9.62
CA ASP A 68 21.02 -16.01 10.29
C ASP A 68 20.48 -17.30 9.64
N LEU A 69 21.22 -17.85 8.68
CA LEU A 69 20.89 -19.12 8.07
C LEU A 69 21.55 -20.29 8.81
N PRO A 70 21.03 -21.52 8.69
CA PRO A 70 21.63 -22.72 9.27
C PRO A 70 23.13 -22.84 8.94
N LEU A 71 23.92 -23.42 9.86
CA LEU A 71 25.36 -23.60 9.73
C LEU A 71 26.15 -22.28 9.51
N GLY A 72 25.64 -21.16 10.01
CA GLY A 72 26.31 -19.86 9.84
C GLY A 72 26.25 -19.31 8.42
N GLY A 73 25.36 -19.83 7.58
CA GLY A 73 25.12 -19.33 6.24
C GLY A 73 24.74 -17.85 6.26
N LYS A 74 25.26 -17.08 5.31
CA LYS A 74 25.09 -15.62 5.23
C LYS A 74 24.18 -15.22 4.07
N ARG A 75 23.45 -14.14 4.27
CA ARG A 75 22.62 -13.50 3.23
C ARG A 75 22.65 -11.98 3.33
N LEU A 76 22.38 -11.33 2.19
CA LEU A 76 22.16 -9.89 2.16
C LEU A 76 20.72 -9.57 2.54
N VAL A 77 20.54 -8.62 3.45
CA VAL A 77 19.25 -8.09 3.86
C VAL A 77 19.24 -6.58 3.62
N GLN A 78 18.12 -6.07 3.16
CA GLN A 78 17.92 -4.65 2.91
C GLN A 78 16.59 -4.21 3.50
N ASP A 79 16.64 -3.25 4.40
CA ASP A 79 15.46 -2.67 5.04
C ASP A 79 14.89 -1.54 4.21
N ALA A 80 13.57 -1.33 4.32
CA ALA A 80 12.87 -0.21 3.71
C ALA A 80 12.10 0.56 4.79
N THR A 81 12.08 1.89 4.66
CA THR A 81 11.31 2.79 5.52
C THR A 81 10.18 3.46 4.72
N GLY A 82 9.21 4.06 5.43
CA GLY A 82 8.08 4.75 4.80
C GLY A 82 6.85 3.87 4.55
N TYR A 83 6.88 2.58 4.90
CA TYR A 83 5.70 1.73 4.92
C TYR A 83 4.98 1.88 6.26
N VAL A 84 3.82 2.53 6.26
CA VAL A 84 2.99 2.74 7.46
C VAL A 84 2.22 1.48 7.80
N ALA A 85 1.55 0.88 6.82
CA ALA A 85 0.84 -0.38 7.01
C ALA A 85 0.85 -1.21 5.73
N THR A 86 0.91 -2.52 5.88
CA THR A 86 0.66 -3.49 4.81
C THR A 86 -0.57 -4.31 5.17
N ILE A 87 -1.54 -4.29 4.29
CA ILE A 87 -2.84 -4.94 4.45
C ILE A 87 -2.93 -6.07 3.45
N LYS A 88 -3.29 -7.26 3.92
CA LYS A 88 -3.52 -8.45 3.10
C LYS A 88 -4.94 -8.96 3.33
N ARG A 89 -5.74 -9.01 2.26
CA ARG A 89 -7.15 -9.43 2.35
C ARG A 89 -7.95 -8.66 3.42
N GLY A 90 -7.68 -7.37 3.59
CA GLY A 90 -8.33 -6.53 4.58
C GLY A 90 -7.79 -6.64 6.00
N GLN A 91 -6.78 -7.48 6.29
CA GLN A 91 -6.14 -7.59 7.59
C GLN A 91 -4.75 -6.96 7.57
N ILE A 92 -4.40 -6.20 8.61
CA ILE A 92 -3.08 -5.59 8.76
C ILE A 92 -2.08 -6.70 9.13
N VAL A 93 -1.11 -6.95 8.25
CA VAL A 93 -0.04 -7.95 8.45
C VAL A 93 1.26 -7.33 8.91
N SER A 94 1.46 -6.03 8.65
CA SER A 94 2.62 -5.28 9.13
C SER A 94 2.20 -3.83 9.40
N GLU A 95 2.74 -3.25 10.46
CA GLU A 95 2.52 -1.85 10.85
C GLU A 95 3.87 -1.24 11.25
N ASN A 96 4.20 -0.09 10.67
CA ASN A 96 5.48 0.61 10.88
C ASN A 96 6.71 -0.31 10.78
N GLY A 97 6.70 -1.22 9.80
CA GLY A 97 7.78 -2.18 9.54
C GLY A 97 7.83 -3.38 10.49
N ARG A 98 6.86 -3.54 11.40
CA ARG A 98 6.77 -4.67 12.32
C ARG A 98 5.62 -5.58 11.95
N ALA A 99 5.87 -6.89 11.93
CA ALA A 99 4.83 -7.89 11.69
C ALA A 99 3.82 -7.92 12.85
N THR A 100 2.52 -7.98 12.52
CA THR A 100 1.43 -8.09 13.52
C THR A 100 1.16 -9.53 13.96
N GLY A 101 1.76 -10.53 13.29
CA GLY A 101 1.48 -11.95 13.51
C GLY A 101 0.25 -12.47 12.73
N SER A 102 -0.50 -11.61 12.05
CA SER A 102 -1.62 -12.02 11.21
C SER A 102 -1.14 -12.66 9.91
N LEU A 103 -1.65 -13.84 9.56
CA LEU A 103 -1.26 -14.62 8.38
C LEU A 103 -2.48 -14.95 7.49
N PRO A 104 -3.16 -13.98 6.89
CA PRO A 104 -4.36 -14.20 6.08
C PRO A 104 -4.07 -14.70 4.65
N GLY A 105 -2.81 -15.04 4.36
CA GLY A 105 -2.39 -15.54 3.06
C GLY A 105 -2.97 -16.91 2.74
N ASN A 106 -3.29 -17.15 1.46
CA ASN A 106 -3.69 -18.45 0.95
C ASN A 106 -2.81 -18.84 -0.24
N LEU A 107 -2.61 -20.14 -0.44
CA LEU A 107 -1.97 -20.65 -1.64
C LEU A 107 -2.84 -20.33 -2.87
N ILE A 108 -2.25 -19.67 -3.84
CA ILE A 108 -2.92 -19.33 -5.10
C ILE A 108 -2.54 -20.39 -6.14
N ARG A 109 -3.55 -21.00 -6.77
CA ARG A 109 -3.38 -21.95 -7.86
C ARG A 109 -4.19 -21.48 -9.06
N GLY A 110 -3.52 -21.28 -10.19
CA GLY A 110 -4.16 -20.86 -11.44
C GLY A 110 -4.67 -19.44 -11.45
N LYS A 111 -5.39 -19.10 -12.50
CA LYS A 111 -5.96 -17.78 -12.75
C LYS A 111 -6.98 -17.38 -11.68
N GLN A 112 -6.86 -16.19 -11.15
CA GLN A 112 -7.80 -15.63 -10.20
C GLN A 112 -8.75 -14.64 -10.90
N THR A 113 -10.03 -14.67 -10.54
CA THR A 113 -11.03 -13.75 -11.07
C THR A 113 -11.69 -12.98 -9.93
N CYS A 114 -12.04 -11.72 -10.20
CA CYS A 114 -12.79 -10.91 -9.24
C CYS A 114 -14.16 -11.56 -8.97
N LYS A 115 -14.43 -11.87 -7.71
CA LYS A 115 -15.75 -12.38 -7.30
C LYS A 115 -16.74 -11.22 -7.15
N VAL A 116 -17.06 -10.58 -8.27
CA VAL A 116 -18.15 -9.60 -8.29
C VAL A 116 -19.41 -10.38 -8.63
N LYS A 117 -20.33 -10.58 -7.71
CA LYS A 117 -21.76 -10.42 -7.93
C LYS A 117 -22.72 -11.04 -6.90
N SER A 118 -22.35 -11.98 -6.05
CA SER A 118 -23.40 -12.65 -5.27
C SER A 118 -23.53 -12.21 -3.80
N GLU A 119 -22.56 -11.49 -3.25
CA GLU A 119 -22.60 -11.16 -1.82
C GLU A 119 -22.95 -9.68 -1.48
N ILE A 120 -22.90 -8.79 -2.47
CA ILE A 120 -23.26 -7.37 -2.24
C ILE A 120 -24.76 -7.22 -1.94
N SER A 121 -25.58 -8.15 -2.38
CA SER A 121 -27.04 -8.16 -2.07
C SER A 121 -27.37 -8.57 -0.65
N LYS A 122 -26.43 -9.16 0.10
CA LYS A 122 -26.63 -9.61 1.49
C LYS A 122 -25.96 -8.70 2.53
N VAL A 123 -25.32 -7.62 2.10
CA VAL A 123 -24.81 -6.62 3.06
C VAL A 123 -26.00 -5.88 3.64
N SER A 124 -26.26 -6.12 4.93
CA SER A 124 -27.40 -5.55 5.64
C SER A 124 -27.38 -4.01 5.56
N LEU A 125 -28.55 -3.37 5.66
CA LEU A 125 -28.69 -1.91 5.68
C LEU A 125 -27.76 -1.26 6.73
N PHE A 126 -27.47 -1.97 7.82
CA PHE A 126 -26.60 -1.56 8.90
C PHE A 126 -25.15 -1.37 8.43
N ASP A 127 -24.61 -2.28 7.61
CA ASP A 127 -23.25 -2.22 7.10
C ASP A 127 -23.08 -1.08 6.05
N ARG A 128 -24.14 -0.77 5.29
CA ARG A 128 -24.19 0.40 4.40
C ARG A 128 -24.11 1.72 5.17
N THR A 129 -24.79 1.81 6.30
CA THR A 129 -24.81 3.01 7.17
C THR A 129 -23.44 3.22 7.81
N VAL A 130 -22.81 2.16 8.33
CA VAL A 130 -21.47 2.21 8.91
C VAL A 130 -20.42 2.62 7.86
N ARG A 131 -20.50 2.10 6.65
CA ARG A 131 -19.61 2.51 5.55
C ARG A 131 -19.76 3.99 5.18
N LEU A 132 -20.99 4.50 5.12
CA LEU A 132 -21.25 5.92 4.86
C LEU A 132 -20.72 6.82 5.98
N ILE A 133 -20.83 6.39 7.24
CA ILE A 133 -20.28 7.10 8.39
C ILE A 133 -18.74 7.12 8.31
N LEU A 134 -18.10 6.00 8.03
CA LEU A 134 -16.64 5.91 7.90
C LEU A 134 -16.11 6.77 6.74
N ILE A 135 -16.79 6.79 5.59
CA ILE A 135 -16.44 7.66 4.47
C ILE A 135 -16.58 9.13 4.85
N LYS A 136 -17.68 9.52 5.54
CA LYS A 136 -17.88 10.90 6.01
C LYS A 136 -16.83 11.32 7.04
N LEU A 137 -16.48 10.43 7.98
CA LEU A 137 -15.41 10.68 8.96
C LEU A 137 -14.05 10.83 8.30
N ALA A 138 -13.72 10.00 7.31
CA ALA A 138 -12.48 10.12 6.55
C ALA A 138 -12.42 11.43 5.74
N GLN A 139 -13.53 11.84 5.12
CA GLN A 139 -13.64 13.13 4.42
C GLN A 139 -13.53 14.33 5.36
N MET A 140 -14.12 14.22 6.57
CA MET A 140 -14.05 15.26 7.60
C MET A 140 -12.62 15.40 8.14
N TYR A 141 -11.94 14.28 8.42
CA TYR A 141 -10.55 14.22 8.84
C TYR A 141 -9.62 14.83 7.78
N TRP A 142 -9.85 14.51 6.51
CA TRP A 142 -9.07 15.07 5.40
C TRP A 142 -9.28 16.58 5.22
N LYS A 143 -10.54 17.07 5.36
CA LYS A 143 -10.86 18.51 5.34
C LYS A 143 -10.21 19.27 6.52
N PHE A 144 -10.19 18.67 7.70
CA PHE A 144 -9.58 19.26 8.89
C PHE A 144 -8.06 19.38 8.73
N ASN A 145 -7.40 18.32 8.28
CA ASN A 145 -5.95 18.32 8.03
C ASN A 145 -5.54 19.31 6.93
N LYS A 146 -6.38 19.49 5.90
CA LYS A 146 -6.13 20.46 4.84
C LYS A 146 -6.21 21.93 5.33
N LYS A 147 -7.03 22.23 6.33
CA LYS A 147 -7.10 23.54 6.98
C LYS A 147 -5.85 23.80 7.84
N THR A 148 -5.40 22.82 8.60
CA THR A 148 -4.21 22.93 9.47
C THR A 148 -2.94 23.16 8.67
N VAL A 149 -2.77 22.45 7.54
CA VAL A 149 -1.61 22.64 6.65
C VAL A 149 -1.61 24.04 6.00
N LYS A 150 -2.78 24.59 5.65
CA LYS A 150 -2.86 25.97 5.12
C LYS A 150 -2.52 27.03 6.17
N SER A 151 -2.93 26.85 7.42
CA SER A 151 -2.61 27.82 8.49
C SER A 151 -1.12 27.82 8.85
N THR A 152 -0.44 26.68 8.78
CA THR A 152 1.00 26.57 9.05
C THR A 152 1.86 27.23 7.95
N ILE A 153 1.41 27.21 6.70
CA ILE A 153 2.15 27.83 5.58
C ILE A 153 2.02 29.37 5.63
N VAL A 154 0.91 29.91 6.11
CA VAL A 154 0.71 31.37 6.21
C VAL A 154 1.46 31.99 7.40
N SER A 155 1.74 31.23 8.47
CA SER A 155 2.48 31.71 9.64
C SER A 155 4.01 31.66 9.50
N SER A 156 4.55 31.09 8.41
CA SER A 156 6.00 31.01 8.15
C SER A 156 6.49 32.06 7.12
N SER A 157 5.60 32.98 6.67
CA SER A 157 5.91 34.04 5.73
C SER A 157 5.72 35.47 6.32
N SER A 158 5.83 35.57 7.66
CA SER A 158 5.85 36.85 8.37
C SER A 158 7.15 37.03 9.09
#